data_23619e612f2044a1b088bff87313f205
#
_entry.id   23619e612f2044a1b088bff87313f205
#
_cell.length_a   1.000
_cell.length_b   1.000
_cell.length_c   1.000
_cell.angle_alpha   90.00
_cell.angle_beta   90.00
_cell.angle_gamma   90.00
#
_symmetry.space_group_name_H-M   'P 1'
#
loop_
_entity.id
_entity.type
_entity.pdbx_description
1 polymer ?
#
loop_
_entity_poly.entity_id
_entity_poly.type
_entity_poly.pdbx_seq_one_letter_code
_entity_poly.pdbx_strand_id
1 'polypeptide(L)'
;WGTLPATIEIIIRPPFWLTWWFWLSIVTVLMLAVRVFIRKRADFARREQVRLEMKIRERTKEIQQQKVKIEKQKIKIEDERNKVVKQQKLLQIEKDKSEKLLKSIIPESTAEELKKSGKARARSYKTVSVLFTDFVGFTHISDRMTATELVRKLDVYFTKFDQIIVKNNLEKIKTIGDAYMCAGGVPVRNNTNPIDTCIAALQIQQYMERRKNEAIASGDEFWELRLGINTGE
;
A
#
# COMPACT_ATOMS: atom_id res chain seq x y z
N TRP A 1 12.77 -6.08 -144.03
CA TRP A 1 13.54 -6.04 -142.78
C TRP A 1 12.64 -5.52 -141.59
N GLY A 2 12.18 -6.41 -140.86
CA GLY A 2 11.37 -6.08 -139.66
C GLY A 2 12.17 -6.42 -138.45
N THR A 3 12.48 -5.42 -137.68
CA THR A 3 13.05 -5.63 -136.34
C THR A 3 11.94 -5.58 -135.36
N LEU A 4 11.73 -6.70 -134.73
CA LEU A 4 10.84 -6.78 -133.48
C LEU A 4 11.50 -6.04 -132.30
N PRO A 5 10.77 -5.18 -131.55
CA PRO A 5 11.34 -4.55 -130.40
C PRO A 5 11.52 -5.56 -129.33
N ALA A 6 12.69 -5.67 -128.73
CA ALA A 6 12.98 -6.46 -127.57
C ALA A 6 12.37 -5.76 -126.31
N THR A 7 11.33 -6.31 -125.82
CA THR A 7 10.74 -5.86 -124.52
C THR A 7 11.45 -6.56 -123.41
N ILE A 8 12.15 -5.79 -122.55
CA ILE A 8 12.75 -6.29 -121.31
C ILE A 8 11.70 -6.12 -120.17
N GLU A 9 11.15 -7.22 -119.65
CA GLU A 9 10.26 -7.23 -118.51
C GLU A 9 11.10 -7.12 -117.24
N ILE A 10 11.12 -5.93 -116.55
CA ILE A 10 11.77 -5.74 -115.24
C ILE A 10 10.78 -6.10 -114.15
N ILE A 11 10.89 -7.31 -113.55
CA ILE A 11 10.09 -7.75 -112.43
C ILE A 11 10.74 -7.23 -111.15
N ILE A 12 10.24 -6.12 -110.61
CA ILE A 12 10.63 -5.59 -109.30
C ILE A 12 9.88 -6.37 -108.22
N ARG A 13 10.59 -7.27 -107.56
CA ARG A 13 10.02 -7.99 -106.38
C ARG A 13 9.90 -7.04 -105.24
N PRO A 14 8.72 -6.94 -104.56
CA PRO A 14 8.59 -6.09 -103.37
C PRO A 14 9.54 -6.57 -102.26
N PRO A 15 10.15 -5.63 -101.52
CA PRO A 15 11.05 -5.98 -100.41
C PRO A 15 10.31 -6.79 -99.32
N PHE A 16 11.03 -7.73 -98.67
CA PHE A 16 10.46 -8.74 -97.77
C PHE A 16 9.67 -8.12 -96.56
N TRP A 17 9.98 -6.88 -96.21
CA TRP A 17 9.25 -6.15 -95.11
C TRP A 17 7.83 -5.71 -95.51
N LEU A 18 7.47 -5.70 -96.77
CA LEU A 18 6.11 -5.45 -97.25
C LEU A 18 5.24 -6.72 -97.31
N THR A 19 5.78 -7.88 -97.01
CA THR A 19 5.05 -9.12 -97.05
C THR A 19 4.28 -9.36 -95.78
N TRP A 20 3.05 -9.90 -95.88
CA TRP A 20 2.14 -10.12 -94.69
C TRP A 20 2.74 -11.07 -93.62
N TRP A 21 3.51 -12.06 -93.99
CA TRP A 21 4.14 -13.01 -93.09
C TRP A 21 5.25 -12.34 -92.24
N PHE A 22 5.91 -11.30 -92.68
CA PHE A 22 6.91 -10.54 -91.97
C PHE A 22 6.23 -9.81 -90.80
N TRP A 23 5.12 -9.14 -91.02
CA TRP A 23 4.34 -8.47 -89.99
C TRP A 23 3.72 -9.48 -89.02
N LEU A 24 3.28 -10.67 -89.45
CA LEU A 24 2.79 -11.73 -88.60
C LEU A 24 3.89 -12.25 -87.67
N SER A 25 5.13 -12.39 -88.15
CA SER A 25 6.28 -12.81 -87.32
C SER A 25 6.62 -11.77 -86.23
N ILE A 26 6.61 -10.48 -86.62
CA ILE A 26 6.84 -9.39 -85.67
C ILE A 26 5.76 -9.40 -84.55
N VAL A 27 4.48 -9.53 -84.86
CA VAL A 27 3.37 -9.58 -83.89
C VAL A 27 3.53 -10.81 -83.03
N THR A 28 3.92 -11.95 -83.58
CA THR A 28 4.14 -13.19 -82.78
C THR A 28 5.29 -13.04 -81.77
N VAL A 29 6.42 -12.45 -82.26
CA VAL A 29 7.57 -12.18 -81.37
C VAL A 29 7.19 -11.17 -80.26
N LEU A 30 6.43 -10.12 -80.59
CA LEU A 30 5.96 -9.13 -79.62
C LEU A 30 5.03 -9.74 -78.60
N MET A 31 4.07 -10.59 -79.01
CA MET A 31 3.18 -11.34 -78.12
C MET A 31 3.98 -12.25 -77.20
N LEU A 32 4.99 -12.97 -77.69
CA LEU A 32 5.85 -13.81 -76.83
C LEU A 32 6.66 -12.98 -75.88
N ALA A 33 7.21 -11.85 -76.26
CA ALA A 33 7.94 -10.94 -75.38
C ALA A 33 7.05 -10.39 -74.32
N VAL A 34 5.83 -9.93 -74.64
CA VAL A 34 4.83 -9.47 -73.60
C VAL A 34 4.46 -10.58 -72.67
N ARG A 35 4.22 -11.80 -73.19
CA ARG A 35 3.89 -12.97 -72.33
C ARG A 35 5.03 -13.32 -71.38
N VAL A 36 6.27 -13.31 -71.77
CA VAL A 36 7.46 -13.54 -70.93
C VAL A 36 7.60 -12.43 -69.92
N PHE A 37 7.38 -11.16 -70.29
CA PHE A 37 7.44 -10.02 -69.41
C PHE A 37 6.38 -10.13 -68.30
N ILE A 38 5.13 -10.43 -68.63
CA ILE A 38 4.03 -10.59 -67.66
C ILE A 38 4.35 -11.76 -66.71
N ARG A 39 4.84 -12.90 -67.25
CA ARG A 39 5.23 -14.04 -66.38
C ARG A 39 6.34 -13.67 -65.40
N LYS A 40 7.41 -13.04 -65.86
CA LYS A 40 8.52 -12.60 -64.99
C LYS A 40 8.04 -11.65 -63.90
N ARG A 41 7.16 -10.71 -64.25
CA ARG A 41 6.60 -9.76 -63.29
C ARG A 41 5.70 -10.47 -62.25
N ALA A 42 4.89 -11.41 -62.67
CA ALA A 42 4.05 -12.22 -61.79
C ALA A 42 4.88 -13.10 -60.83
N ASP A 43 5.96 -13.72 -61.34
CA ASP A 43 6.86 -14.53 -60.52
C ASP A 43 7.63 -13.70 -59.52
N PHE A 44 8.05 -12.49 -59.89
CA PHE A 44 8.68 -11.55 -58.95
C PHE A 44 7.72 -11.15 -57.84
N ALA A 45 6.50 -10.75 -58.17
CA ALA A 45 5.47 -10.38 -57.20
C ALA A 45 5.13 -11.56 -56.25
N ARG A 46 5.03 -12.78 -56.76
CA ARG A 46 4.81 -13.99 -55.95
C ARG A 46 5.97 -14.24 -54.95
N ARG A 47 7.22 -14.10 -55.43
CA ARG A 47 8.41 -14.28 -54.57
C ARG A 47 8.44 -13.23 -53.46
N GLU A 48 8.06 -12.00 -53.76
CA GLU A 48 8.01 -10.91 -52.77
C GLU A 48 6.90 -11.16 -51.74
N GLN A 49 5.70 -11.60 -52.15
CA GLN A 49 4.63 -11.99 -51.26
C GLN A 49 5.05 -13.12 -50.29
N VAL A 50 5.63 -14.20 -50.81
CA VAL A 50 6.12 -15.32 -49.98
C VAL A 50 7.19 -14.85 -49.00
N ARG A 51 8.08 -13.96 -49.43
CA ARG A 51 9.11 -13.39 -48.53
C ARG A 51 8.51 -12.54 -47.43
N LEU A 52 7.50 -11.74 -47.73
CA LEU A 52 6.78 -10.93 -46.74
C LEU A 52 5.99 -11.82 -45.79
N GLU A 53 5.30 -12.83 -46.26
CA GLU A 53 4.58 -13.79 -45.44
C GLU A 53 5.51 -14.54 -44.46
N MET A 54 6.66 -14.99 -44.94
CA MET A 54 7.66 -15.61 -44.06
C MET A 54 8.14 -14.65 -42.95
N LYS A 55 8.42 -13.38 -43.34
CA LYS A 55 8.87 -12.35 -42.42
C LYS A 55 7.80 -12.00 -41.37
N ILE A 56 6.53 -11.92 -41.80
CA ILE A 56 5.39 -11.71 -40.89
C ILE A 56 5.26 -12.89 -39.93
N ARG A 57 5.36 -14.11 -40.45
CA ARG A 57 5.25 -15.33 -39.62
C ARG A 57 6.37 -15.43 -38.59
N GLU A 58 7.59 -15.08 -38.95
CA GLU A 58 8.74 -15.03 -38.06
C GLU A 58 8.54 -13.98 -36.94
N ARG A 59 8.17 -12.75 -37.33
CA ARG A 59 7.87 -11.69 -36.38
C ARG A 59 6.69 -12.03 -35.45
N THR A 60 5.67 -12.67 -35.96
CA THR A 60 4.53 -13.12 -35.15
C THR A 60 4.95 -14.15 -34.12
N LYS A 61 5.83 -15.10 -34.48
CA LYS A 61 6.39 -16.05 -33.52
C LYS A 61 7.23 -15.37 -32.44
N GLU A 62 8.09 -14.43 -32.82
CA GLU A 62 8.90 -13.64 -31.85
C GLU A 62 8.00 -12.88 -30.87
N ILE A 63 6.98 -12.17 -31.37
CA ILE A 63 6.02 -11.42 -30.56
C ILE A 63 5.26 -12.37 -29.60
N GLN A 64 4.86 -13.53 -30.08
CA GLN A 64 4.19 -14.53 -29.25
C GLN A 64 5.08 -15.04 -28.13
N GLN A 65 6.36 -15.31 -28.42
CA GLN A 65 7.33 -15.70 -27.40
C GLN A 65 7.59 -14.60 -26.38
N GLN A 66 7.72 -13.34 -26.83
CA GLN A 66 7.86 -12.19 -25.96
C GLN A 66 6.62 -12.02 -25.07
N LYS A 67 5.42 -12.15 -25.62
CA LYS A 67 4.16 -12.08 -24.88
C LYS A 67 4.10 -13.10 -23.74
N VAL A 68 4.44 -14.34 -24.01
CA VAL A 68 4.50 -15.40 -22.99
C VAL A 68 5.55 -15.09 -21.91
N LYS A 69 6.70 -14.54 -22.30
CA LYS A 69 7.75 -14.15 -21.33
C LYS A 69 7.29 -13.00 -20.44
N ILE A 70 6.66 -11.98 -21.03
CA ILE A 70 6.11 -10.83 -20.28
C ILE A 70 5.02 -11.29 -19.31
N GLU A 71 4.12 -12.17 -19.72
CA GLU A 71 3.06 -12.68 -18.87
C GLU A 71 3.61 -13.46 -17.66
N LYS A 72 4.62 -14.30 -17.87
CA LYS A 72 5.32 -14.98 -16.77
C LYS A 72 6.00 -14.00 -15.81
N GLN A 73 6.63 -12.95 -16.33
CA GLN A 73 7.25 -11.90 -15.50
C GLN A 73 6.19 -11.15 -14.70
N LYS A 74 5.06 -10.81 -15.32
CA LYS A 74 3.95 -10.11 -14.67
C LYS A 74 3.40 -10.91 -13.48
N ILE A 75 3.16 -12.19 -13.66
CA ILE A 75 2.71 -13.09 -12.58
C ILE A 75 3.73 -13.11 -11.42
N LYS A 76 5.03 -13.21 -11.75
CA LYS A 76 6.08 -13.21 -10.72
C LYS A 76 6.14 -11.89 -9.95
N ILE A 77 6.05 -10.75 -10.65
CA ILE A 77 6.05 -9.43 -10.02
C ILE A 77 4.81 -9.27 -9.11
N GLU A 78 3.66 -9.75 -9.53
CA GLU A 78 2.43 -9.69 -8.75
C GLU A 78 2.51 -10.53 -7.47
N ASP A 79 3.10 -11.72 -7.53
CA ASP A 79 3.37 -12.56 -6.36
C ASP A 79 4.36 -11.89 -5.38
N GLU A 80 5.46 -11.35 -5.90
CA GLU A 80 6.42 -10.60 -5.08
C GLU A 80 5.78 -9.36 -4.44
N ARG A 81 4.97 -8.61 -5.19
CA ARG A 81 4.21 -7.47 -4.66
C ARG A 81 3.28 -7.88 -3.53
N ASN A 82 2.55 -8.97 -3.70
CA ASN A 82 1.64 -9.48 -2.67
C ASN A 82 2.39 -9.89 -1.39
N LYS A 83 3.58 -10.50 -1.53
CA LYS A 83 4.45 -10.83 -0.39
C LYS A 83 4.90 -9.56 0.34
N VAL A 84 5.35 -8.53 -0.38
CA VAL A 84 5.77 -7.24 0.19
C VAL A 84 4.61 -6.57 0.93
N VAL A 85 3.41 -6.51 0.32
CA VAL A 85 2.22 -5.93 0.96
C VAL A 85 1.85 -6.67 2.26
N LYS A 86 1.94 -8.00 2.25
CA LYS A 86 1.69 -8.81 3.46
C LYS A 86 2.71 -8.52 4.56
N GLN A 87 4.00 -8.43 4.20
CA GLN A 87 5.06 -8.09 5.16
C GLN A 87 4.89 -6.68 5.74
N GLN A 88 4.54 -5.69 4.90
CA GLN A 88 4.27 -4.32 5.36
C GLN A 88 3.11 -4.26 6.35
N LYS A 89 2.03 -5.00 6.10
CA LYS A 89 0.89 -5.09 7.05
C LYS A 89 1.32 -5.69 8.39
N LEU A 90 2.08 -6.77 8.37
CA LEU A 90 2.59 -7.39 9.60
C LEU A 90 3.50 -6.44 10.39
N LEU A 91 4.42 -5.77 9.69
CA LEU A 91 5.32 -4.79 10.29
C LEU A 91 4.55 -3.60 10.91
N GLN A 92 3.50 -3.13 10.22
CA GLN A 92 2.65 -2.06 10.75
C GLN A 92 1.93 -2.49 12.04
N ILE A 93 1.36 -3.69 12.06
CA ILE A 93 0.70 -4.25 13.25
C ILE A 93 1.68 -4.37 14.43
N GLU A 94 2.89 -4.85 14.16
CA GLU A 94 3.94 -4.99 15.19
C GLU A 94 4.39 -3.62 15.70
N LYS A 95 4.57 -2.65 14.80
CA LYS A 95 4.88 -1.26 15.16
C LYS A 95 3.79 -0.65 16.05
N ASP A 96 2.53 -0.77 15.66
CA ASP A 96 1.39 -0.23 16.42
C ASP A 96 1.30 -0.89 17.79
N LYS A 97 1.55 -2.20 17.89
CA LYS A 97 1.60 -2.93 19.16
C LYS A 97 2.75 -2.44 20.03
N SER A 98 3.94 -2.28 19.47
CA SER A 98 5.10 -1.74 20.17
C SER A 98 4.85 -0.31 20.67
N GLU A 99 4.22 0.54 19.85
CA GLU A 99 3.85 1.91 20.23
C GLU A 99 2.86 1.93 21.39
N LYS A 100 1.83 1.10 21.37
CA LYS A 100 0.87 0.97 22.47
C LYS A 100 1.55 0.52 23.76
N LEU A 101 2.44 -0.47 23.68
CA LEU A 101 3.19 -0.92 24.84
C LEU A 101 4.09 0.18 25.40
N LEU A 102 4.81 0.92 24.54
CA LEU A 102 5.66 2.03 24.98
C LEU A 102 4.85 3.12 25.70
N LYS A 103 3.71 3.53 25.12
CA LYS A 103 2.81 4.54 25.71
C LYS A 103 2.14 4.07 27.01
N SER A 104 2.01 2.77 27.23
CA SER A 104 1.46 2.25 28.49
C SER A 104 2.47 2.25 29.65
N ILE A 105 3.76 2.37 29.34
CA ILE A 105 4.85 2.30 30.35
C ILE A 105 5.37 3.69 30.70
N ILE A 106 5.43 4.62 29.74
CA ILE A 106 5.99 5.96 29.92
C ILE A 106 5.06 7.03 29.33
N PRO A 107 5.08 8.27 29.88
CA PRO A 107 4.29 9.38 29.38
C PRO A 107 4.53 9.63 27.88
N GLU A 108 3.47 10.03 27.17
CA GLU A 108 3.49 10.17 25.69
C GLU A 108 4.60 11.10 25.19
N SER A 109 4.81 12.25 25.87
CA SER A 109 5.88 13.19 25.52
C SER A 109 7.28 12.58 25.64
N THR A 110 7.48 11.75 26.66
CA THR A 110 8.75 11.03 26.88
C THR A 110 8.95 9.93 25.84
N ALA A 111 7.89 9.24 25.45
CA ALA A 111 7.92 8.25 24.40
C ALA A 111 8.29 8.87 23.04
N GLU A 112 7.73 10.04 22.71
CA GLU A 112 8.08 10.76 21.50
C GLU A 112 9.54 11.27 21.48
N GLU A 113 10.02 11.79 22.63
CA GLU A 113 11.40 12.22 22.75
C GLU A 113 12.37 11.04 22.58
N LEU A 114 12.07 9.91 23.19
CA LEU A 114 12.85 8.68 23.06
C LEU A 114 12.88 8.17 21.61
N LYS A 115 11.75 8.23 20.91
CA LYS A 115 11.68 7.87 19.48
C LYS A 115 12.52 8.78 18.59
N LYS A 116 12.52 10.09 18.86
CA LYS A 116 13.21 11.08 18.03
C LYS A 116 14.72 11.10 18.25
N SER A 117 15.17 10.95 19.51
CA SER A 117 16.56 11.19 19.90
C SER A 117 17.26 9.95 20.49
N GLY A 118 16.55 8.85 20.70
CA GLY A 118 17.07 7.66 21.36
C GLY A 118 17.33 7.84 22.86
N LYS A 119 17.04 9.03 23.40
CA LYS A 119 17.26 9.36 24.83
C LYS A 119 16.16 10.31 25.31
N ALA A 120 15.65 10.08 26.50
CA ALA A 120 14.78 11.02 27.21
C ALA A 120 15.64 11.90 28.11
N ARG A 121 15.38 13.22 28.10
CA ARG A 121 16.11 14.20 28.92
C ARG A 121 15.48 14.26 30.31
N ALA A 122 16.31 14.17 31.34
CA ALA A 122 15.85 14.47 32.68
C ALA A 122 15.40 15.95 32.77
N ARG A 123 14.23 16.18 33.35
CA ARG A 123 13.64 17.52 33.53
C ARG A 123 13.36 17.74 34.99
N SER A 124 13.60 18.95 35.48
CA SER A 124 13.22 19.38 36.83
C SER A 124 11.97 20.26 36.74
N TYR A 125 11.06 20.08 37.64
CA TYR A 125 9.80 20.82 37.74
C TYR A 125 9.76 21.51 39.10
N LYS A 126 9.38 22.81 39.10
CA LYS A 126 9.33 23.62 40.34
C LYS A 126 8.17 23.24 41.25
N THR A 127 7.06 22.84 40.65
CA THR A 127 5.86 22.49 41.39
C THR A 127 5.13 21.38 40.65
N VAL A 128 4.93 20.26 41.28
CA VAL A 128 4.21 19.11 40.79
C VAL A 128 3.20 18.68 41.87
N SER A 129 1.98 18.40 41.45
CA SER A 129 0.97 17.81 42.34
C SER A 129 0.76 16.35 41.95
N VAL A 130 1.00 15.44 42.86
CA VAL A 130 0.86 14.00 42.67
C VAL A 130 -0.41 13.52 43.37
N LEU A 131 -1.20 12.73 42.64
CA LEU A 131 -2.36 12.05 43.18
C LEU A 131 -2.09 10.53 43.14
N PHE A 132 -2.26 9.91 44.30
CA PHE A 132 -2.26 8.46 44.48
C PHE A 132 -3.65 7.98 44.88
N THR A 133 -4.08 6.87 44.30
CA THR A 133 -5.29 6.16 44.76
C THR A 133 -4.96 4.71 45.05
N ASP A 134 -5.71 4.09 45.94
CA ASP A 134 -5.53 2.71 46.35
C ASP A 134 -6.87 2.12 46.83
N PHE A 135 -7.15 0.85 46.49
CA PHE A 135 -8.40 0.21 46.91
C PHE A 135 -8.27 -0.37 48.31
N VAL A 136 -9.23 -0.04 49.16
CA VAL A 136 -9.24 -0.50 50.56
C VAL A 136 -9.52 -2.01 50.61
N GLY A 137 -8.64 -2.76 51.27
CA GLY A 137 -8.79 -4.20 51.43
C GLY A 137 -8.65 -5.02 50.14
N PHE A 138 -7.93 -4.49 49.12
CA PHE A 138 -7.78 -5.13 47.81
C PHE A 138 -7.29 -6.57 47.88
N THR A 139 -6.36 -6.90 48.80
CA THR A 139 -5.86 -8.27 48.97
C THR A 139 -7.01 -9.25 49.29
N HIS A 140 -7.93 -8.88 50.15
CA HIS A 140 -9.08 -9.73 50.47
C HIS A 140 -10.09 -9.84 49.34
N ILE A 141 -10.20 -8.77 48.54
CA ILE A 141 -11.06 -8.75 47.34
C ILE A 141 -10.46 -9.65 46.26
N SER A 142 -9.15 -9.56 46.05
CA SER A 142 -8.44 -10.32 44.99
C SER A 142 -8.47 -11.84 45.27
N ASP A 143 -8.44 -12.26 46.53
CA ASP A 143 -8.50 -13.68 46.90
C ASP A 143 -9.84 -14.36 46.56
N ARG A 144 -10.90 -13.57 46.35
CA ARG A 144 -12.25 -14.08 46.02
C ARG A 144 -12.58 -14.06 44.51
N MET A 145 -11.68 -13.57 43.67
CA MET A 145 -11.90 -13.39 42.27
C MET A 145 -10.89 -14.16 41.42
N THR A 146 -11.30 -14.53 40.22
CA THR A 146 -10.34 -15.00 39.23
C THR A 146 -9.48 -13.83 38.74
N ALA A 147 -8.24 -14.11 38.31
CA ALA A 147 -7.34 -13.08 37.80
C ALA A 147 -7.96 -12.31 36.62
N THR A 148 -8.73 -12.97 35.75
CA THR A 148 -9.41 -12.35 34.60
C THR A 148 -10.50 -11.36 35.04
N GLU A 149 -11.30 -11.72 36.03
CA GLU A 149 -12.36 -10.84 36.60
C GLU A 149 -11.75 -9.62 37.28
N LEU A 150 -10.68 -9.85 38.07
CA LEU A 150 -9.96 -8.81 38.77
C LEU A 150 -9.41 -7.75 37.81
N VAL A 151 -8.67 -8.18 36.76
CA VAL A 151 -8.11 -7.30 35.75
C VAL A 151 -9.21 -6.54 35.00
N ARG A 152 -10.31 -7.20 34.66
CA ARG A 152 -11.44 -6.55 33.98
C ARG A 152 -12.11 -5.48 34.85
N LYS A 153 -12.28 -5.73 36.13
CA LYS A 153 -12.84 -4.72 37.06
C LYS A 153 -11.90 -3.53 37.23
N LEU A 154 -10.61 -3.77 37.43
CA LEU A 154 -9.59 -2.71 37.51
C LEU A 154 -9.57 -1.86 36.27
N ASP A 155 -9.64 -2.48 35.08
CA ASP A 155 -9.64 -1.78 33.79
C ASP A 155 -10.83 -0.82 33.65
N VAL A 156 -12.02 -1.21 34.13
CA VAL A 156 -13.21 -0.33 34.15
C VAL A 156 -12.97 0.91 35.02
N TYR A 157 -12.40 0.76 36.22
CA TYR A 157 -12.10 1.88 37.10
C TYR A 157 -11.01 2.77 36.51
N PHE A 158 -9.89 2.18 36.08
CA PHE A 158 -8.74 2.94 35.58
C PHE A 158 -9.04 3.65 34.28
N THR A 159 -9.81 3.04 33.38
CA THR A 159 -10.29 3.72 32.14
C THR A 159 -11.10 4.98 32.48
N LYS A 160 -11.92 4.94 33.54
CA LYS A 160 -12.67 6.10 33.99
C LYS A 160 -11.77 7.14 34.62
N PHE A 161 -10.78 6.73 35.42
CA PHE A 161 -9.78 7.65 35.99
C PHE A 161 -8.98 8.32 34.90
N ASP A 162 -8.54 7.57 33.84
CA ASP A 162 -7.86 8.13 32.66
C ASP A 162 -8.67 9.26 32.01
N GLN A 163 -9.98 9.08 31.84
CA GLN A 163 -10.87 10.12 31.30
C GLN A 163 -10.94 11.37 32.21
N ILE A 164 -10.97 11.19 33.52
CA ILE A 164 -11.06 12.28 34.48
C ILE A 164 -9.76 13.08 34.53
N ILE A 165 -8.61 12.41 34.59
CA ILE A 165 -7.32 13.08 34.71
C ILE A 165 -6.98 13.87 33.43
N VAL A 166 -7.24 13.32 32.24
CA VAL A 166 -7.04 14.02 30.97
C VAL A 166 -7.88 15.29 30.90
N LYS A 167 -9.14 15.25 31.36
CA LYS A 167 -10.04 16.41 31.40
C LYS A 167 -9.53 17.53 32.33
N ASN A 168 -8.76 17.16 33.36
CA ASN A 168 -8.21 18.09 34.34
C ASN A 168 -6.70 18.37 34.14
N ASN A 169 -6.15 18.16 32.97
CA ASN A 169 -4.75 18.44 32.61
C ASN A 169 -3.71 17.70 33.48
N LEU A 170 -4.05 16.49 33.96
CA LEU A 170 -3.12 15.61 34.64
C LEU A 170 -2.60 14.55 33.71
N GLU A 171 -1.38 14.11 33.96
CA GLU A 171 -0.71 13.03 33.27
C GLU A 171 -0.75 11.74 34.09
N LYS A 172 -1.12 10.63 33.46
CA LYS A 172 -0.98 9.31 34.06
C LYS A 172 0.48 8.95 34.17
N ILE A 173 0.96 8.64 35.35
CA ILE A 173 2.34 8.21 35.57
C ILE A 173 2.46 6.69 35.41
N LYS A 174 1.72 5.94 36.22
CA LYS A 174 1.67 4.46 36.18
C LYS A 174 0.57 3.91 37.08
N THR A 175 0.30 2.63 36.93
CA THR A 175 -0.42 1.83 37.90
C THR A 175 0.56 0.91 38.64
N ILE A 176 0.33 0.66 39.93
CA ILE A 176 1.15 -0.22 40.75
C ILE A 176 0.20 -1.16 41.47
N GLY A 177 -0.03 -2.35 40.87
CA GLY A 177 -1.08 -3.25 41.37
C GLY A 177 -2.47 -2.61 41.23
N ASP A 178 -3.12 -2.39 42.32
CA ASP A 178 -4.41 -1.71 42.45
C ASP A 178 -4.30 -0.20 42.67
N ALA A 179 -3.09 0.31 42.83
CA ALA A 179 -2.86 1.74 42.96
C ALA A 179 -2.75 2.46 41.61
N TYR A 180 -3.35 3.64 41.54
CA TYR A 180 -3.28 4.50 40.36
C TYR A 180 -2.55 5.80 40.70
N MET A 181 -1.53 6.15 39.91
CA MET A 181 -0.72 7.35 40.13
C MET A 181 -0.83 8.27 38.93
N CYS A 182 -1.17 9.52 39.18
CA CYS A 182 -1.12 10.61 38.18
C CYS A 182 -0.53 11.87 38.77
N ALA A 183 -0.13 12.82 37.93
CA ALA A 183 0.48 14.06 38.34
C ALA A 183 0.04 15.24 37.47
N GLY A 184 -0.10 16.40 38.10
CA GLY A 184 -0.30 17.68 37.42
C GLY A 184 0.99 18.51 37.43
N GLY A 185 1.17 19.35 36.38
CA GLY A 185 2.39 20.14 36.19
C GLY A 185 3.50 19.42 35.42
N VAL A 186 3.25 18.18 34.99
CA VAL A 186 4.11 17.34 34.15
C VAL A 186 3.29 16.72 33.03
N PRO A 187 3.87 16.46 31.85
CA PRO A 187 5.16 16.92 31.34
C PRO A 187 5.13 18.41 30.97
N VAL A 188 3.93 19.00 30.92
CA VAL A 188 3.69 20.41 30.63
C VAL A 188 3.55 21.17 31.93
N ARG A 189 4.43 22.16 32.13
CA ARG A 189 4.37 23.01 33.33
C ARG A 189 3.11 23.88 33.32
N ASN A 190 2.39 23.91 34.44
CA ASN A 190 1.29 24.83 34.69
C ASN A 190 1.30 25.26 36.15
N ASN A 191 0.60 26.35 36.48
CA ASN A 191 0.48 26.87 37.83
C ASN A 191 -0.85 26.45 38.49
N THR A 192 -1.71 25.77 37.77
CA THR A 192 -3.04 25.33 38.24
C THR A 192 -3.03 23.90 38.74
N ASN A 193 -1.89 23.20 38.62
CA ASN A 193 -1.80 21.78 38.91
C ASN A 193 -2.29 21.37 40.33
N PRO A 194 -2.12 22.16 41.41
CA PRO A 194 -2.68 21.77 42.69
C PRO A 194 -4.22 21.77 42.70
N ILE A 195 -4.82 22.79 42.04
CA ILE A 195 -6.28 22.91 41.93
C ILE A 195 -6.83 21.84 40.99
N ASP A 196 -6.22 21.65 39.83
CA ASP A 196 -6.62 20.65 38.83
C ASP A 196 -6.57 19.24 39.44
N THR A 197 -5.56 18.94 40.25
CA THR A 197 -5.41 17.65 40.95
C THR A 197 -6.50 17.44 42.01
N CYS A 198 -6.85 18.49 42.78
CA CYS A 198 -7.94 18.43 43.73
C CYS A 198 -9.30 18.21 43.04
N ILE A 199 -9.55 18.90 41.92
CA ILE A 199 -10.77 18.72 41.14
C ILE A 199 -10.87 17.31 40.58
N ALA A 200 -9.78 16.77 40.02
CA ALA A 200 -9.72 15.40 39.55
C ALA A 200 -10.01 14.38 40.66
N ALA A 201 -9.40 14.57 41.84
CA ALA A 201 -9.64 13.73 43.00
C ALA A 201 -11.11 13.71 43.42
N LEU A 202 -11.74 14.89 43.50
CA LEU A 202 -13.17 15.01 43.81
C LEU A 202 -14.05 14.32 42.78
N GLN A 203 -13.72 14.46 41.51
CA GLN A 203 -14.44 13.78 40.42
C GLN A 203 -14.27 12.25 40.47
N ILE A 204 -13.09 11.76 40.81
CA ILE A 204 -12.85 10.33 41.06
C ILE A 204 -13.71 9.86 42.22
N GLN A 205 -13.73 10.58 43.37
CA GLN A 205 -14.57 10.21 44.52
C GLN A 205 -16.07 10.23 44.18
N GLN A 206 -16.54 11.23 43.44
CA GLN A 206 -17.93 11.25 42.96
C GLN A 206 -18.28 10.08 42.04
N TYR A 207 -17.35 9.64 41.21
CA TYR A 207 -17.53 8.46 40.42
C TYR A 207 -17.60 7.21 41.28
N MET A 208 -16.72 7.07 42.24
CA MET A 208 -16.71 5.92 43.19
C MET A 208 -18.00 5.87 44.01
N GLU A 209 -18.51 7.01 44.49
CA GLU A 209 -19.76 7.07 45.24
C GLU A 209 -20.96 6.64 44.39
N ARG A 210 -21.00 7.05 43.13
CA ARG A 210 -22.04 6.54 42.20
C ARG A 210 -21.95 5.03 42.02
N ARG A 211 -20.74 4.48 41.85
CA ARG A 211 -20.51 3.03 41.72
C ARG A 211 -20.91 2.28 42.99
N LYS A 212 -20.70 2.88 44.15
CA LYS A 212 -21.15 2.34 45.43
C LYS A 212 -22.69 2.25 45.49
N ASN A 213 -23.37 3.32 45.14
CA ASN A 213 -24.84 3.36 45.16
C ASN A 213 -25.45 2.36 44.16
N GLU A 214 -24.85 2.23 42.96
CA GLU A 214 -25.23 1.24 41.97
C GLU A 214 -25.04 -0.20 42.49
N ALA A 215 -23.90 -0.48 43.10
CA ALA A 215 -23.61 -1.79 43.70
C ALA A 215 -24.56 -2.15 44.86
N ILE A 216 -24.87 -1.21 45.72
CA ILE A 216 -25.83 -1.41 46.80
C ILE A 216 -27.22 -1.73 46.23
N ALA A 217 -27.64 -1.03 45.19
CA ALA A 217 -28.94 -1.25 44.54
C ALA A 217 -29.05 -2.61 43.83
N SER A 218 -27.94 -3.14 43.30
CA SER A 218 -27.87 -4.44 42.63
C SER A 218 -27.50 -5.61 43.56
N GLY A 219 -27.09 -5.33 44.81
CA GLY A 219 -26.56 -6.35 45.71
C GLY A 219 -25.16 -6.84 45.36
N ASP A 220 -24.41 -6.05 44.55
CA ASP A 220 -23.05 -6.38 44.15
C ASP A 220 -22.00 -5.89 45.16
N GLU A 221 -20.80 -6.49 45.05
CA GLU A 221 -19.67 -6.09 45.89
C GLU A 221 -19.05 -4.78 45.34
N PHE A 222 -18.86 -3.81 46.24
CA PHE A 222 -18.31 -2.49 45.93
C PHE A 222 -16.88 -2.39 46.49
N TRP A 223 -16.02 -1.69 45.76
CA TRP A 223 -14.63 -1.44 46.13
C TRP A 223 -14.47 -0.02 46.64
N GLU A 224 -14.08 0.12 47.91
CA GLU A 224 -13.81 1.41 48.51
C GLU A 224 -12.45 1.94 48.05
N LEU A 225 -12.37 3.26 47.74
CA LEU A 225 -11.15 3.91 47.28
C LEU A 225 -10.67 4.96 48.26
N ARG A 226 -9.42 4.90 48.63
CA ARG A 226 -8.70 5.97 49.30
C ARG A 226 -7.80 6.70 48.32
N LEU A 227 -7.60 8.00 48.57
CA LEU A 227 -6.72 8.81 47.71
C LEU A 227 -5.96 9.81 48.58
N GLY A 228 -4.78 10.17 48.11
CA GLY A 228 -3.91 11.15 48.71
C GLY A 228 -3.31 12.07 47.67
N ILE A 229 -3.15 13.35 48.00
CA ILE A 229 -2.54 14.36 47.17
C ILE A 229 -1.37 14.97 47.90
N ASN A 230 -0.26 15.18 47.18
CA ASN A 230 0.86 15.96 47.66
C ASN A 230 1.34 16.91 46.59
N THR A 231 1.70 18.12 46.96
CA THR A 231 2.26 19.13 46.06
C THR A 231 3.64 19.55 46.58
N GLY A 232 4.63 19.56 45.70
CA GLY A 232 6.00 19.90 46.06
C GLY A 232 6.89 20.03 44.80
N GLU A 233 8.20 20.19 45.03
CA GLU A 233 9.24 20.20 44.01
C GLU A 233 9.66 18.78 43.59
#